data_0d0393a98bf5227742692c4c187159df
#
_entry.id   0d0393a98bf5227742692c4c187159df
#
_cell.length_a   1.000
_cell.length_b   1.000
_cell.length_c   1.000
_cell.angle_alpha   90.00
_cell.angle_beta   90.00
_cell.angle_gamma   90.00
#
_symmetry.space_group_name_H-M   'P 1'
#
loop_
_entity.id
_entity.type
_entity.pdbx_description
1 polymer ?
#
loop_
_entity_poly.entity_id
_entity_poly.type
_entity_poly.pdbx_seq_one_letter_code
_entity_poly.pdbx_strand_id
1 'polypeptide(L)'
;MRDKRDRFDNDTYTRRGRLTEYERARLAESPEQDLPGDGDRYSTWDTGERGPQPYPEWLVTDLAAVDTELGILKTGKEADVHLLRRGLPDRSRECLLAAKRYRSSEHRQFHRDSGYLEGRRMRRSRENRAMANRTSFGRNLIAEQWAVAEFAALGRLWTAGLPVPYPVQRDGTELLLEFLGDEDGTAAPRLAQLRPGEDELADLWFQAEKALEQLAAEGLAHGDLSAYNVLVHESRLMLIDTPQLVDVFANPGGAEYLARDAANLAGWFSSRGLNLDVPDLVAKLRDRAGLR
;
A
#
# COMPACT_ATOMS: atom_id res chain seq x y z
N MET A 1 55.87 -47.30 -4.73
CA MET A 1 55.57 -45.90 -4.49
C MET A 1 54.49 -45.46 -5.43
N ARG A 2 53.24 -45.44 -5.00
CA ARG A 2 52.09 -44.86 -5.71
C ARG A 2 51.21 -44.20 -4.68
N ASP A 3 51.09 -42.92 -4.90
CA ASP A 3 50.42 -41.93 -4.09
C ASP A 3 48.91 -42.20 -4.00
N LYS A 4 48.36 -42.23 -2.80
CA LYS A 4 46.93 -42.29 -2.53
C LYS A 4 46.39 -40.88 -2.58
N ARG A 5 45.67 -40.56 -3.65
CA ARG A 5 44.87 -39.37 -3.71
C ARG A 5 43.61 -39.55 -2.83
N ASP A 6 43.47 -38.73 -1.83
CA ASP A 6 42.26 -38.52 -1.04
C ASP A 6 41.09 -38.19 -1.94
N ARG A 7 40.09 -39.05 -1.96
CA ARG A 7 38.76 -38.76 -2.51
C ARG A 7 38.01 -37.91 -1.45
N PHE A 8 37.86 -36.67 -1.73
CA PHE A 8 36.86 -35.85 -1.05
C PHE A 8 35.47 -36.40 -1.41
N ASP A 9 34.77 -36.91 -0.42
CA ASP A 9 33.38 -37.34 -0.51
C ASP A 9 32.49 -36.11 -0.79
N ASN A 10 31.96 -36.09 -2.01
CA ASN A 10 31.10 -35.03 -2.53
C ASN A 10 29.62 -35.39 -2.34
N ASP A 11 29.27 -35.88 -1.13
CA ASP A 11 27.91 -36.39 -0.84
C ASP A 11 27.00 -35.38 -0.14
N THR A 12 27.37 -34.07 -0.14
CA THR A 12 26.58 -33.02 0.52
C THR A 12 25.66 -32.25 -0.43
N TYR A 13 25.49 -32.64 -1.71
CA TYR A 13 24.76 -31.80 -2.68
C TYR A 13 23.47 -32.42 -3.26
N THR A 14 22.93 -33.51 -2.73
CA THR A 14 21.76 -34.19 -3.32
C THR A 14 20.57 -34.38 -2.39
N ARG A 15 20.28 -33.43 -1.48
CA ARG A 15 18.99 -33.41 -0.78
C ARG A 15 18.40 -32.00 -0.66
N ARG A 16 18.20 -31.34 -1.78
CA ARG A 16 17.31 -30.19 -1.86
C ARG A 16 15.86 -30.69 -1.94
N GLY A 17 15.09 -30.54 -0.85
CA GLY A 17 13.64 -30.73 -0.87
C GLY A 17 13.02 -31.49 0.30
N ARG A 18 13.78 -32.02 1.25
CA ARG A 18 13.23 -32.60 2.48
C ARG A 18 13.90 -31.96 3.67
N LEU A 19 13.10 -31.36 4.54
CA LEU A 19 13.53 -30.90 5.87
C LEU A 19 14.16 -32.10 6.60
N THR A 20 15.31 -31.87 7.26
CA THR A 20 15.92 -32.84 8.14
C THR A 20 14.98 -33.14 9.32
N GLU A 21 15.16 -34.28 9.99
CA GLU A 21 14.38 -34.64 11.18
C GLU A 21 14.54 -33.58 12.29
N TYR A 22 15.71 -32.99 12.41
CA TYR A 22 16.00 -31.87 13.33
C TYR A 22 15.23 -30.60 12.94
N GLU A 23 15.18 -30.25 11.66
CA GLU A 23 14.40 -29.09 11.17
C GLU A 23 12.89 -29.30 11.32
N ARG A 24 12.40 -30.56 11.15
CA ARG A 24 11.00 -30.91 11.43
C ARG A 24 10.68 -30.87 12.93
N ALA A 25 11.57 -31.38 13.79
CA ALA A 25 11.41 -31.28 15.22
C ALA A 25 11.39 -29.80 15.67
N ARG A 26 12.28 -29.00 15.15
CA ARG A 26 12.33 -27.54 15.43
C ARG A 26 11.11 -26.75 14.93
N LEU A 27 10.51 -27.18 13.82
CA LEU A 27 9.23 -26.63 13.33
C LEU A 27 8.02 -27.18 14.11
N ALA A 28 8.12 -28.39 14.64
CA ALA A 28 7.11 -28.96 15.52
C ALA A 28 7.24 -28.45 16.97
N GLU A 29 8.44 -28.03 17.38
CA GLU A 29 8.75 -27.32 18.62
C GLU A 29 8.72 -25.78 18.45
N SER A 30 8.18 -25.28 17.35
CA SER A 30 7.77 -23.87 17.34
C SER A 30 6.90 -23.67 18.57
N PRO A 31 7.31 -22.84 19.55
CA PRO A 31 6.48 -22.63 20.73
C PRO A 31 5.09 -22.26 20.18
N GLU A 32 4.05 -22.89 20.71
CA GLU A 32 2.72 -22.28 20.69
C GLU A 32 3.02 -20.84 21.04
N GLN A 33 2.92 -19.94 20.05
CA GLN A 33 3.05 -18.53 20.34
C GLN A 33 2.00 -18.32 21.41
N ASP A 34 2.44 -18.01 22.64
CA ASP A 34 1.55 -17.60 23.69
C ASP A 34 0.71 -16.50 23.08
N LEU A 35 -0.50 -16.85 22.65
CA LEU A 35 -1.44 -15.89 22.10
C LEU A 35 -1.66 -14.87 23.20
N PRO A 36 -1.54 -13.59 22.90
CA PRO A 36 -1.79 -12.59 23.91
C PRO A 36 -3.20 -12.79 24.45
N GLY A 37 -3.37 -12.90 25.75
CA GLY A 37 -4.64 -13.26 26.40
C GLY A 37 -5.83 -12.36 26.04
N ASP A 38 -5.62 -11.27 25.28
CA ASP A 38 -6.62 -10.25 24.95
C ASP A 38 -6.50 -9.77 23.48
N GLY A 39 -5.96 -10.59 22.54
CA GLY A 39 -5.87 -10.26 21.12
C GLY A 39 -5.48 -11.45 20.26
N ASP A 40 -5.45 -11.25 18.93
CA ASP A 40 -5.18 -12.33 17.98
C ASP A 40 -3.70 -12.55 17.73
N ARG A 41 -2.87 -11.49 17.90
CA ARG A 41 -1.41 -11.56 17.73
C ARG A 41 -0.71 -10.41 18.46
N TYR A 42 0.57 -10.59 18.77
CA TYR A 42 1.42 -9.46 19.16
C TYR A 42 1.65 -8.54 17.97
N SER A 43 1.81 -7.24 18.26
CA SER A 43 2.19 -6.25 17.27
C SER A 43 3.52 -6.63 16.60
N THR A 44 3.59 -6.49 15.28
CA THR A 44 4.83 -6.65 14.51
C THR A 44 5.63 -5.35 14.38
N TRP A 45 5.45 -4.41 15.32
CA TRP A 45 6.09 -3.10 15.29
C TRP A 45 7.62 -3.16 15.30
N ASP A 46 8.20 -4.15 15.95
CA ASP A 46 9.65 -4.35 16.05
C ASP A 46 10.26 -5.00 14.81
N THR A 47 9.51 -5.82 14.09
CA THR A 47 9.99 -6.60 12.94
C THR A 47 9.63 -5.99 11.59
N GLY A 48 8.53 -5.22 11.52
CA GLY A 48 8.05 -4.59 10.29
C GLY A 48 8.87 -3.37 9.86
N GLU A 49 8.83 -3.07 8.56
CA GLU A 49 9.30 -1.79 8.04
C GLU A 49 8.35 -0.69 8.51
N ARG A 50 8.88 0.35 9.14
CA ARG A 50 8.09 1.42 9.78
C ARG A 50 7.90 2.59 8.86
N GLY A 51 6.78 3.32 9.05
CA GLY A 51 6.50 4.56 8.36
C GLY A 51 7.44 5.71 8.74
N PRO A 52 7.29 6.87 8.06
CA PRO A 52 8.15 8.03 8.27
C PRO A 52 7.99 8.63 9.68
N GLN A 53 9.08 9.20 10.19
CA GLN A 53 9.08 9.95 11.45
C GLN A 53 8.81 11.45 11.19
N PRO A 54 8.26 12.19 12.19
CA PRO A 54 7.85 11.71 13.51
C PRO A 54 6.59 10.84 13.45
N TYR A 55 6.49 9.85 14.33
CA TYR A 55 5.28 9.03 14.42
C TYR A 55 4.11 9.85 14.96
N PRO A 56 2.88 9.67 14.43
CA PRO A 56 1.70 10.32 14.97
C PRO A 56 1.45 9.96 16.44
N GLU A 57 0.99 10.92 17.25
CA GLU A 57 0.75 10.71 18.69
C GLU A 57 -0.31 9.66 19.00
N TRP A 58 -1.29 9.51 18.09
CA TRP A 58 -2.35 8.51 18.23
C TRP A 58 -1.85 7.07 18.07
N LEU A 59 -0.70 6.86 17.42
CA LEU A 59 -0.18 5.53 17.10
C LEU A 59 0.40 4.84 18.34
N VAL A 60 -0.04 3.62 18.60
CA VAL A 60 0.53 2.74 19.63
C VAL A 60 1.75 2.02 19.04
N THR A 61 2.93 2.32 19.60
CA THR A 61 4.24 1.80 19.13
C THR A 61 4.92 0.88 20.15
N ASP A 62 4.26 0.58 21.23
CA ASP A 62 4.79 -0.27 22.30
C ASP A 62 4.97 -1.71 21.83
N LEU A 63 6.06 -2.35 22.25
CA LEU A 63 6.36 -3.75 21.90
C LEU A 63 5.39 -4.75 22.56
N ALA A 64 4.76 -4.37 23.65
CA ALA A 64 3.74 -5.17 24.33
C ALA A 64 2.36 -5.03 23.71
N ALA A 65 2.21 -4.19 22.67
CA ALA A 65 0.92 -3.97 22.02
C ALA A 65 0.43 -5.25 21.32
N VAL A 66 -0.88 -5.40 21.33
CA VAL A 66 -1.61 -6.54 20.76
C VAL A 66 -2.53 -6.06 19.66
N ASP A 67 -2.53 -6.80 18.56
CA ASP A 67 -3.39 -6.56 17.42
C ASP A 67 -4.60 -7.51 17.48
N THR A 68 -5.81 -6.95 17.36
CA THR A 68 -7.09 -7.69 17.32
C THR A 68 -7.82 -7.37 16.02
N GLU A 69 -8.21 -8.39 15.26
CA GLU A 69 -9.04 -8.22 14.06
C GLU A 69 -10.49 -7.92 14.42
N LEU A 70 -11.04 -6.84 13.89
CA LEU A 70 -12.42 -6.44 14.12
C LEU A 70 -13.36 -6.78 12.95
N GLY A 71 -12.81 -7.12 11.79
CA GLY A 71 -13.59 -7.52 10.62
C GLY A 71 -13.05 -6.99 9.30
N ILE A 72 -13.77 -7.26 8.21
CA ILE A 72 -13.40 -6.87 6.86
C ILE A 72 -14.06 -5.54 6.51
N LEU A 73 -13.25 -4.53 6.18
CA LEU A 73 -13.70 -3.23 5.67
C LEU A 73 -14.02 -3.31 4.17
N LYS A 74 -13.18 -4.01 3.41
CA LYS A 74 -13.31 -4.11 1.95
C LYS A 74 -12.62 -5.35 1.42
N THR A 75 -13.30 -6.05 0.52
CA THR A 75 -12.70 -7.10 -0.30
C THR A 75 -12.45 -6.56 -1.71
N GLY A 76 -11.20 -6.59 -2.15
CA GLY A 76 -10.78 -6.15 -3.48
C GLY A 76 -10.25 -7.30 -4.33
N LYS A 77 -9.92 -7.00 -5.59
CA LYS A 77 -9.33 -7.98 -6.52
C LYS A 77 -7.87 -8.30 -6.15
N GLU A 78 -7.13 -7.32 -5.67
CA GLU A 78 -5.69 -7.37 -5.43
C GLU A 78 -5.36 -7.51 -3.95
N ALA A 79 -6.19 -6.93 -3.08
CA ALA A 79 -6.01 -6.93 -1.64
C ALA A 79 -7.35 -6.91 -0.90
N ASP A 80 -7.35 -7.45 0.31
CA ASP A 80 -8.41 -7.25 1.30
C ASP A 80 -7.96 -6.21 2.32
N VAL A 81 -8.90 -5.41 2.81
CA VAL A 81 -8.67 -4.44 3.88
C VAL A 81 -9.49 -4.84 5.09
N HIS A 82 -8.82 -5.04 6.20
CA HIS A 82 -9.42 -5.41 7.48
C HIS A 82 -9.31 -4.24 8.45
N LEU A 83 -10.28 -4.13 9.34
CA LEU A 83 -10.17 -3.25 10.52
C LEU A 83 -9.40 -4.01 11.60
N LEU A 84 -8.41 -3.37 12.17
CA LEU A 84 -7.58 -3.91 13.22
C LEU A 84 -7.49 -2.91 14.36
N ARG A 85 -7.63 -3.37 15.59
CA ARG A 85 -7.36 -2.59 16.79
C ARG A 85 -6.00 -2.99 17.34
N ARG A 86 -5.12 -2.02 17.51
CA ARG A 86 -3.86 -2.17 18.23
C ARG A 86 -3.99 -1.51 19.60
N GLY A 87 -3.75 -2.24 20.66
CA GLY A 87 -3.86 -1.74 22.01
C GLY A 87 -2.87 -2.35 22.97
N LEU A 88 -2.65 -1.69 24.12
CA LEU A 88 -1.92 -2.26 25.23
C LEU A 88 -2.80 -3.28 25.98
N PRO A 89 -2.21 -4.31 26.62
CA PRO A 89 -2.97 -5.30 27.37
C PRO A 89 -3.82 -4.69 28.51
N ASP A 90 -3.37 -3.59 29.10
CA ASP A 90 -4.08 -2.85 30.14
C ASP A 90 -5.15 -1.89 29.58
N ARG A 91 -5.29 -1.79 28.25
CA ARG A 91 -6.22 -0.91 27.53
C ARG A 91 -6.03 0.59 27.81
N SER A 92 -4.88 0.98 28.33
CA SER A 92 -4.57 2.40 28.59
C SER A 92 -4.40 3.23 27.32
N ARG A 93 -4.01 2.58 26.23
CA ARG A 93 -3.87 3.18 24.89
C ARG A 93 -4.29 2.17 23.83
N GLU A 94 -5.07 2.64 22.87
CA GLU A 94 -5.44 1.87 21.68
C GLU A 94 -5.55 2.78 20.45
N CYS A 95 -5.44 2.19 19.26
CA CYS A 95 -5.70 2.85 17.99
C CYS A 95 -6.31 1.87 16.99
N LEU A 96 -7.09 2.41 16.05
CA LEU A 96 -7.62 1.65 14.93
C LEU A 96 -6.70 1.78 13.72
N LEU A 97 -6.50 0.67 13.01
CA LEU A 97 -5.65 0.56 11.84
C LEU A 97 -6.41 -0.13 10.70
N ALA A 98 -6.10 0.25 9.48
CA ALA A 98 -6.53 -0.47 8.29
C ALA A 98 -5.42 -1.44 7.85
N ALA A 99 -5.66 -2.74 7.97
CA ALA A 99 -4.72 -3.78 7.55
C ALA A 99 -5.02 -4.18 6.09
N LYS A 100 -4.26 -3.67 5.14
CA LYS A 100 -4.35 -4.00 3.71
C LYS A 100 -3.44 -5.19 3.41
N ARG A 101 -4.04 -6.31 3.03
CA ARG A 101 -3.35 -7.57 2.74
C ARG A 101 -3.43 -7.89 1.27
N TYR A 102 -2.30 -7.86 0.59
CA TYR A 102 -2.20 -8.25 -0.81
C TYR A 102 -2.31 -9.75 -0.96
N ARG A 103 -3.21 -10.19 -1.85
CA ARG A 103 -3.44 -11.60 -2.13
C ARG A 103 -2.33 -12.16 -3.01
N SER A 104 -1.80 -13.32 -2.65
CA SER A 104 -1.09 -14.16 -3.61
C SER A 104 -2.11 -14.69 -4.61
N SER A 105 -2.17 -14.10 -5.81
CA SER A 105 -3.24 -14.34 -6.76
C SER A 105 -3.31 -15.80 -7.24
N GLU A 106 -4.19 -16.60 -6.67
CA GLU A 106 -4.71 -17.81 -7.30
C GLU A 106 -5.76 -17.48 -8.38
N HIS A 107 -6.33 -16.27 -8.39
CA HIS A 107 -7.42 -15.86 -9.26
C HIS A 107 -7.15 -14.58 -10.06
N ARG A 108 -6.83 -14.79 -11.34
CA ARG A 108 -7.17 -13.99 -12.54
C ARG A 108 -6.53 -12.62 -12.80
N GLN A 109 -5.79 -12.60 -13.92
CA GLN A 109 -5.71 -11.53 -14.93
C GLN A 109 -5.46 -10.09 -14.43
N PHE A 110 -4.21 -9.85 -14.06
CA PHE A 110 -3.66 -8.49 -14.05
C PHE A 110 -3.46 -8.00 -15.51
N HIS A 111 -4.50 -7.41 -16.09
CA HIS A 111 -4.40 -6.81 -17.42
C HIS A 111 -3.68 -5.45 -17.43
N ARG A 112 -3.34 -4.91 -16.24
CA ARG A 112 -2.68 -3.60 -16.09
C ARG A 112 -1.17 -3.68 -15.82
N ASP A 113 -0.61 -4.89 -15.72
CA ASP A 113 0.79 -5.11 -15.34
C ASP A 113 1.81 -4.58 -16.37
N SER A 114 1.46 -4.48 -17.65
CA SER A 114 2.42 -4.11 -18.70
C SER A 114 2.91 -2.67 -18.59
N GLY A 115 2.01 -1.72 -18.33
CA GLY A 115 2.38 -0.31 -18.21
C GLY A 115 3.13 0.02 -16.92
N TYR A 116 2.89 -0.74 -15.85
CA TYR A 116 3.55 -0.56 -14.55
C TYR A 116 4.96 -1.16 -14.53
N LEU A 117 5.16 -2.29 -15.19
CA LEU A 117 6.44 -2.99 -15.25
C LEU A 117 7.44 -2.35 -16.24
N GLU A 118 6.98 -1.57 -17.21
CA GLU A 118 7.85 -0.92 -18.20
C GLU A 118 8.83 0.09 -17.59
N GLY A 119 8.51 0.69 -16.45
CA GLY A 119 9.39 1.64 -15.74
C GLY A 119 10.38 1.01 -14.76
N ARG A 120 10.23 -0.27 -14.39
CA ARG A 120 11.03 -0.93 -13.34
C ARG A 120 11.76 -2.16 -13.87
N ARG A 121 12.93 -1.98 -14.46
CA ARG A 121 13.83 -3.11 -14.83
C ARG A 121 14.46 -3.71 -13.57
N MET A 122 13.98 -4.87 -13.14
CA MET A 122 14.64 -5.65 -12.10
C MET A 122 15.92 -6.32 -12.61
N ARG A 123 16.99 -6.22 -11.83
CA ARG A 123 18.33 -6.75 -12.21
C ARG A 123 18.47 -8.26 -12.14
N ARG A 124 17.48 -9.01 -11.63
CA ARG A 124 17.59 -10.46 -11.42
C ARG A 124 16.73 -11.26 -12.39
N SER A 125 17.36 -11.84 -13.38
CA SER A 125 16.71 -12.62 -14.47
C SER A 125 15.89 -13.83 -13.98
N ARG A 126 16.18 -14.39 -12.79
CA ARG A 126 15.47 -15.54 -12.22
C ARG A 126 14.11 -15.14 -11.65
N GLU A 127 14.04 -14.00 -10.98
CA GLU A 127 12.82 -13.42 -10.41
C GLU A 127 11.88 -12.98 -11.54
N ASN A 128 12.41 -12.29 -12.54
CA ASN A 128 11.66 -11.90 -13.74
C ASN A 128 11.04 -13.10 -14.47
N ARG A 129 11.77 -14.23 -14.55
CA ARG A 129 11.28 -15.46 -15.17
C ARG A 129 10.21 -16.14 -14.32
N ALA A 130 10.34 -16.12 -12.98
CA ALA A 130 9.34 -16.66 -12.07
C ALA A 130 8.04 -15.84 -12.12
N MET A 131 8.13 -14.51 -12.19
CA MET A 131 6.97 -13.61 -12.35
C MET A 131 6.30 -13.83 -13.71
N ALA A 132 7.06 -13.92 -14.80
CA ALA A 132 6.53 -14.17 -16.14
C ALA A 132 5.81 -15.52 -16.25
N ASN A 133 6.30 -16.55 -15.54
CA ASN A 133 5.71 -17.90 -15.54
C ASN A 133 4.57 -18.08 -14.54
N ARG A 134 4.19 -17.03 -13.78
CA ARG A 134 3.08 -17.04 -12.81
C ARG A 134 3.10 -18.23 -11.84
N THR A 135 4.27 -18.67 -11.41
CA THR A 135 4.42 -19.70 -10.37
C THR A 135 3.90 -19.18 -9.03
N SER A 136 3.60 -20.06 -8.05
CA SER A 136 3.21 -19.63 -6.70
C SER A 136 4.25 -18.68 -6.07
N PHE A 137 5.52 -18.99 -6.24
CA PHE A 137 6.63 -18.13 -5.83
C PHE A 137 6.62 -16.78 -6.56
N GLY A 138 6.38 -16.77 -7.89
CA GLY A 138 6.30 -15.53 -8.66
C GLY A 138 5.10 -14.65 -8.26
N ARG A 139 3.97 -15.26 -7.91
CA ARG A 139 2.77 -14.54 -7.45
C ARG A 139 2.97 -13.88 -6.09
N ASN A 140 3.58 -14.60 -5.13
CA ASN A 140 3.91 -14.03 -3.82
C ASN A 140 4.89 -12.86 -3.96
N LEU A 141 5.86 -12.98 -4.86
CA LEU A 141 6.82 -11.92 -5.16
C LEU A 141 6.13 -10.67 -5.74
N ILE A 142 5.13 -10.85 -6.61
CA ILE A 142 4.33 -9.73 -7.16
C ILE A 142 3.54 -9.04 -6.05
N ALA A 143 2.83 -9.79 -5.19
CA ALA A 143 2.07 -9.24 -4.07
C ALA A 143 2.97 -8.43 -3.11
N GLU A 144 4.15 -8.96 -2.80
CA GLU A 144 5.13 -8.26 -1.96
C GLU A 144 5.65 -6.98 -2.63
N GLN A 145 5.90 -7.01 -3.95
CA GLN A 145 6.31 -5.81 -4.68
C GLN A 145 5.25 -4.71 -4.68
N TRP A 146 3.97 -5.09 -4.78
CA TRP A 146 2.88 -4.14 -4.66
C TRP A 146 2.82 -3.52 -3.26
N ALA A 147 2.96 -4.34 -2.22
CA ALA A 147 3.02 -3.86 -0.84
C ALA A 147 4.19 -2.89 -0.62
N VAL A 148 5.40 -3.26 -1.07
CA VAL A 148 6.60 -2.39 -1.01
C VAL A 148 6.37 -1.08 -1.75
N ALA A 149 5.80 -1.13 -2.95
CA ALA A 149 5.59 0.04 -3.78
C ALA A 149 4.59 1.01 -3.15
N GLU A 150 3.45 0.50 -2.66
CA GLU A 150 2.44 1.34 -2.01
C GLU A 150 2.94 1.93 -0.70
N PHE A 151 3.63 1.14 0.13
CA PHE A 151 4.20 1.63 1.38
C PHE A 151 5.19 2.77 1.16
N ALA A 152 6.11 2.58 0.22
CA ALA A 152 7.08 3.61 -0.16
C ALA A 152 6.40 4.87 -0.75
N ALA A 153 5.37 4.68 -1.59
CA ALA A 153 4.59 5.77 -2.16
C ALA A 153 3.89 6.59 -1.08
N LEU A 154 3.15 5.92 -0.18
CA LEU A 154 2.47 6.59 0.94
C LEU A 154 3.45 7.32 1.86
N GLY A 155 4.59 6.71 2.19
CA GLY A 155 5.64 7.36 2.98
C GLY A 155 6.19 8.62 2.34
N ARG A 156 6.42 8.61 1.02
CA ARG A 156 6.85 9.79 0.25
C ARG A 156 5.77 10.87 0.26
N LEU A 157 4.52 10.50 -0.06
CA LEU A 157 3.41 11.45 -0.14
C LEU A 157 3.11 12.08 1.23
N TRP A 158 3.10 11.29 2.30
CA TRP A 158 2.88 11.77 3.65
C TRP A 158 3.99 12.75 4.09
N THR A 159 5.25 12.42 3.81
CA THR A 159 6.41 13.28 4.12
C THR A 159 6.35 14.60 3.34
N ALA A 160 5.81 14.58 2.12
CA ALA A 160 5.57 15.78 1.31
C ALA A 160 4.33 16.57 1.75
N GLY A 161 3.58 16.10 2.76
CA GLY A 161 2.40 16.78 3.31
C GLY A 161 1.13 16.60 2.47
N LEU A 162 1.08 15.60 1.59
CA LEU A 162 -0.14 15.27 0.87
C LEU A 162 -1.17 14.61 1.79
N PRO A 163 -2.46 14.79 1.50
CA PRO A 163 -3.55 14.20 2.27
C PRO A 163 -3.69 12.70 1.94
N VAL A 164 -2.88 11.89 2.56
CA VAL A 164 -2.88 10.43 2.46
C VAL A 164 -2.90 9.80 3.86
N PRO A 165 -3.43 8.59 4.05
CA PRO A 165 -3.33 7.90 5.33
C PRO A 165 -1.87 7.66 5.71
N TYR A 166 -1.56 7.81 7.00
CA TYR A 166 -0.21 7.52 7.50
C TYR A 166 0.12 6.03 7.30
N PRO A 167 1.23 5.70 6.60
CA PRO A 167 1.68 4.32 6.48
C PRO A 167 2.38 3.90 7.78
N VAL A 168 1.69 3.11 8.60
CA VAL A 168 2.16 2.72 9.93
C VAL A 168 3.35 1.77 9.84
N GLN A 169 3.15 0.63 9.18
CA GLN A 169 4.19 -0.38 8.97
C GLN A 169 3.85 -1.33 7.84
N ARG A 170 4.86 -2.02 7.33
CA ARG A 170 4.74 -3.11 6.36
C ARG A 170 5.44 -4.36 6.88
N ASP A 171 4.75 -5.50 6.81
CA ASP A 171 5.33 -6.82 7.05
C ASP A 171 4.91 -7.77 5.92
N GLY A 172 5.88 -8.21 5.13
CA GLY A 172 5.63 -9.02 3.93
C GLY A 172 4.63 -8.35 2.97
N THR A 173 3.45 -8.94 2.83
CA THR A 173 2.35 -8.47 1.97
C THR A 173 1.28 -7.69 2.73
N GLU A 174 1.43 -7.49 4.04
CA GLU A 174 0.52 -6.70 4.87
C GLU A 174 1.04 -5.28 5.05
N LEU A 175 0.17 -4.29 4.80
CA LEU A 175 0.37 -2.90 5.17
C LEU A 175 -0.59 -2.55 6.28
N LEU A 176 -0.08 -2.00 7.37
CA LEU A 176 -0.90 -1.33 8.37
C LEU A 176 -0.87 0.17 8.09
N LEU A 177 -2.04 0.73 7.94
CA LEU A 177 -2.27 2.13 7.59
C LEU A 177 -3.13 2.78 8.66
N GLU A 178 -3.07 4.11 8.76
CA GLU A 178 -4.05 4.90 9.50
C GLU A 178 -5.46 4.49 9.07
N PHE A 179 -6.31 4.21 10.04
CA PHE A 179 -7.72 4.00 9.78
C PHE A 179 -8.43 5.36 9.70
N LEU A 180 -9.04 5.62 8.57
CA LEU A 180 -9.84 6.83 8.36
C LEU A 180 -11.31 6.44 8.57
N GLY A 181 -11.88 6.86 9.70
CA GLY A 181 -13.24 6.51 10.10
C GLY A 181 -13.50 6.87 11.55
N ASP A 182 -14.67 6.47 12.04
CA ASP A 182 -15.13 6.76 13.38
C ASP A 182 -14.54 5.78 14.42
N GLU A 183 -14.61 6.12 15.68
CA GLU A 183 -14.11 5.31 16.79
C GLU A 183 -14.84 3.97 16.93
N ASP A 184 -16.06 3.86 16.41
CA ASP A 184 -16.84 2.61 16.37
C ASP A 184 -16.39 1.65 15.24
N GLY A 185 -15.43 2.07 14.42
CA GLY A 185 -14.90 1.26 13.29
C GLY A 185 -15.63 1.46 11.96
N THR A 186 -16.53 2.43 11.87
CA THR A 186 -17.17 2.79 10.59
C THR A 186 -16.19 3.58 9.72
N ALA A 187 -15.85 3.03 8.56
CA ALA A 187 -14.92 3.67 7.64
C ALA A 187 -15.49 4.95 7.03
N ALA A 188 -14.64 5.97 6.86
CA ALA A 188 -14.99 7.20 6.15
C ALA A 188 -15.53 6.90 4.74
N PRO A 189 -16.56 7.63 4.29
CA PRO A 189 -17.17 7.41 2.98
C PRO A 189 -16.21 7.82 1.86
N ARG A 190 -16.36 7.16 0.71
CA ARG A 190 -15.70 7.59 -0.52
C ARG A 190 -16.38 8.83 -1.07
N LEU A 191 -15.58 9.73 -1.66
CA LEU A 191 -16.10 10.90 -2.37
C LEU A 191 -17.23 10.50 -3.36
N ALA A 192 -17.06 9.37 -4.06
CA ALA A 192 -18.06 8.85 -4.99
C ALA A 192 -19.45 8.58 -4.38
N GLN A 193 -19.51 8.31 -3.08
CA GLN A 193 -20.73 7.99 -2.34
C GLN A 193 -21.44 9.23 -1.78
N LEU A 194 -20.73 10.36 -1.75
CA LEU A 194 -21.25 11.59 -1.16
C LEU A 194 -22.18 12.36 -2.10
N ARG A 195 -23.05 13.15 -1.47
CA ARG A 195 -23.91 14.14 -2.11
C ARG A 195 -23.77 15.45 -1.36
N PRO A 196 -22.59 16.09 -1.44
CA PRO A 196 -22.31 17.32 -0.70
C PRO A 196 -23.22 18.46 -1.16
N GLY A 197 -23.52 19.36 -0.25
CA GLY A 197 -24.12 20.66 -0.56
C GLY A 197 -23.15 21.54 -1.35
N GLU A 198 -23.62 22.68 -1.83
CA GLU A 198 -22.84 23.58 -2.72
C GLU A 198 -21.53 24.06 -2.06
N ASP A 199 -21.60 24.51 -0.82
CA ASP A 199 -20.44 25.01 -0.06
C ASP A 199 -19.43 23.89 0.23
N GLU A 200 -19.91 22.73 0.66
CA GLU A 200 -19.07 21.54 0.90
C GLU A 200 -18.43 21.04 -0.38
N LEU A 201 -19.17 21.05 -1.49
CA LEU A 201 -18.66 20.65 -2.81
C LEU A 201 -17.52 21.57 -3.26
N ALA A 202 -17.67 22.89 -3.05
CA ALA A 202 -16.65 23.87 -3.39
C ALA A 202 -15.39 23.70 -2.51
N ASP A 203 -15.55 23.45 -1.21
CA ASP A 203 -14.43 23.22 -0.31
C ASP A 203 -13.68 21.92 -0.64
N LEU A 204 -14.41 20.82 -0.89
CA LEU A 204 -13.80 19.56 -1.31
C LEU A 204 -13.07 19.68 -2.65
N TRP A 205 -13.60 20.49 -3.58
CA TRP A 205 -12.88 20.78 -4.82
C TRP A 205 -11.58 21.54 -4.57
N PHE A 206 -11.62 22.58 -3.73
CA PHE A 206 -10.41 23.32 -3.37
C PHE A 206 -9.32 22.39 -2.78
N GLN A 207 -9.71 21.46 -1.88
CA GLN A 207 -8.79 20.46 -1.34
C GLN A 207 -8.26 19.51 -2.42
N ALA A 208 -9.13 19.06 -3.34
CA ALA A 208 -8.76 18.20 -4.46
C ALA A 208 -7.75 18.86 -5.41
N GLU A 209 -8.01 20.13 -5.78
CA GLU A 209 -7.10 20.91 -6.63
C GLU A 209 -5.74 21.08 -5.96
N LYS A 210 -5.70 21.39 -4.66
CA LYS A 210 -4.44 21.48 -3.89
C LYS A 210 -3.68 20.17 -3.85
N ALA A 211 -4.35 19.04 -3.66
CA ALA A 211 -3.72 17.73 -3.68
C ALA A 211 -3.13 17.41 -5.07
N LEU A 212 -3.83 17.73 -6.15
CA LEU A 212 -3.33 17.59 -7.52
C LEU A 212 -2.10 18.48 -7.78
N GLU A 213 -2.14 19.73 -7.33
CA GLU A 213 -1.01 20.65 -7.44
C GLU A 213 0.24 20.14 -6.70
N GLN A 214 0.05 19.59 -5.49
CA GLN A 214 1.16 19.00 -4.72
C GLN A 214 1.72 17.76 -5.41
N LEU A 215 0.87 16.84 -5.91
CA LEU A 215 1.33 15.69 -6.70
C LEU A 215 2.18 16.14 -7.89
N ALA A 216 1.68 17.12 -8.64
CA ALA A 216 2.38 17.68 -9.79
C ALA A 216 3.72 18.31 -9.40
N ALA A 217 3.78 19.09 -8.31
CA ALA A 217 5.01 19.70 -7.81
C ALA A 217 6.06 18.66 -7.38
N GLU A 218 5.62 17.49 -6.87
CA GLU A 218 6.48 16.35 -6.57
C GLU A 218 6.91 15.55 -7.82
N GLY A 219 6.46 15.95 -9.01
CA GLY A 219 6.71 15.23 -10.25
C GLY A 219 5.95 13.90 -10.31
N LEU A 220 4.79 13.81 -9.68
CA LEU A 220 4.02 12.59 -9.52
C LEU A 220 2.60 12.73 -10.10
N ALA A 221 2.06 11.61 -10.55
CA ALA A 221 0.64 11.41 -10.77
C ALA A 221 0.18 10.18 -9.97
N HIS A 222 -1.07 10.19 -9.52
CA HIS A 222 -1.64 9.06 -8.77
C HIS A 222 -1.73 7.80 -9.65
N GLY A 223 -2.03 7.99 -10.93
CA GLY A 223 -2.08 6.94 -11.93
C GLY A 223 -3.43 6.23 -12.07
N ASP A 224 -4.31 6.32 -11.08
CA ASP A 224 -5.70 5.80 -11.09
C ASP A 224 -6.63 6.66 -10.21
N LEU A 225 -6.42 8.00 -10.21
CA LEU A 225 -7.23 8.89 -9.39
C LEU A 225 -8.66 8.97 -9.92
N SER A 226 -9.59 8.80 -9.00
CA SER A 226 -11.03 8.97 -9.23
C SER A 226 -11.73 9.20 -7.90
N ALA A 227 -12.98 9.61 -7.92
CA ALA A 227 -13.78 9.78 -6.69
C ALA A 227 -13.93 8.49 -5.85
N TYR A 228 -13.59 7.32 -6.42
CA TYR A 228 -13.55 6.04 -5.70
C TYR A 228 -12.27 5.83 -4.90
N ASN A 229 -11.20 6.53 -5.26
CA ASN A 229 -9.89 6.47 -4.59
C ASN A 229 -9.62 7.71 -3.73
N VAL A 230 -10.71 8.34 -3.27
CA VAL A 230 -10.71 9.48 -2.35
C VAL A 230 -11.71 9.16 -1.24
N LEU A 231 -11.27 9.29 0.02
CA LEU A 231 -12.14 9.29 1.20
C LEU A 231 -12.37 10.73 1.65
N VAL A 232 -13.48 10.95 2.35
CA VAL A 232 -13.74 12.21 3.04
C VAL A 232 -13.93 11.90 4.52
N HIS A 233 -12.94 12.29 5.32
CA HIS A 233 -12.90 12.06 6.76
C HIS A 233 -12.83 13.42 7.48
N GLU A 234 -13.76 13.70 8.37
CA GLU A 234 -13.84 14.97 9.09
C GLU A 234 -13.76 16.20 8.17
N SER A 235 -14.53 16.18 7.08
CA SER A 235 -14.52 17.21 6.03
C SER A 235 -13.17 17.37 5.28
N ARG A 236 -12.23 16.45 5.47
CA ARG A 236 -10.93 16.43 4.82
C ARG A 236 -10.89 15.37 3.71
N LEU A 237 -10.40 15.79 2.55
CA LEU A 237 -10.17 14.90 1.43
C LEU A 237 -8.88 14.10 1.63
N MET A 238 -8.95 12.78 1.51
CA MET A 238 -7.80 11.88 1.69
C MET A 238 -7.65 10.96 0.46
N LEU A 239 -6.49 11.00 -0.18
CA LEU A 239 -6.16 10.14 -1.32
C LEU A 239 -5.77 8.74 -0.82
N ILE A 240 -6.33 7.71 -1.42
CA ILE A 240 -6.04 6.31 -1.07
C ILE A 240 -5.73 5.49 -2.32
N ASP A 241 -5.16 4.31 -2.11
CA ASP A 241 -4.88 3.32 -3.16
C ASP A 241 -3.81 3.81 -4.17
N THR A 242 -2.59 4.03 -3.67
CA THR A 242 -1.45 4.60 -4.39
C THR A 242 -0.40 3.60 -4.93
N PRO A 243 -0.71 2.31 -5.15
CA PRO A 243 0.31 1.35 -5.62
C PRO A 243 0.82 1.66 -7.03
N GLN A 244 0.08 2.49 -7.78
CA GLN A 244 0.38 2.86 -9.16
C GLN A 244 0.94 4.29 -9.30
N LEU A 245 1.50 4.85 -8.21
CA LEU A 245 2.11 6.18 -8.26
C LEU A 245 3.11 6.30 -9.43
N VAL A 246 2.88 7.25 -10.32
CA VAL A 246 3.63 7.43 -11.56
C VAL A 246 4.57 8.62 -11.42
N ASP A 247 5.86 8.40 -11.66
CA ASP A 247 6.82 9.49 -11.89
C ASP A 247 6.59 10.06 -13.29
N VAL A 248 6.19 11.33 -13.36
CA VAL A 248 5.79 11.98 -14.62
C VAL A 248 6.95 12.21 -15.59
N PHE A 249 8.19 12.17 -15.10
CA PHE A 249 9.39 12.32 -15.91
C PHE A 249 9.97 10.97 -16.36
N ALA A 250 9.98 10.00 -15.44
CA ALA A 250 10.53 8.68 -15.75
C ALA A 250 9.60 7.84 -16.63
N ASN A 251 8.29 8.10 -16.60
CA ASN A 251 7.31 7.39 -17.39
C ASN A 251 7.02 8.16 -18.70
N PRO A 252 7.18 7.54 -19.89
CA PRO A 252 6.88 8.20 -21.16
C PRO A 252 5.45 8.74 -21.30
N GLY A 253 4.48 8.10 -20.61
CA GLY A 253 3.08 8.56 -20.54
C GLY A 253 2.76 9.37 -19.27
N GLY A 254 3.76 9.88 -18.55
CA GLY A 254 3.56 10.57 -17.27
C GLY A 254 2.64 11.77 -17.35
N ALA A 255 2.79 12.58 -18.40
CA ALA A 255 1.93 13.75 -18.64
C ALA A 255 0.46 13.37 -18.89
N GLU A 256 0.20 12.23 -19.56
CA GLU A 256 -1.13 11.71 -19.83
C GLU A 256 -1.78 11.15 -18.56
N TYR A 257 -1.00 10.53 -17.67
CA TYR A 257 -1.50 10.10 -16.36
C TYR A 257 -1.92 11.28 -15.51
N LEU A 258 -1.10 12.34 -15.44
CA LEU A 258 -1.43 13.56 -14.71
C LEU A 258 -2.71 14.22 -15.26
N ALA A 259 -2.82 14.34 -16.57
CA ALA A 259 -4.00 14.91 -17.22
C ALA A 259 -5.27 14.06 -16.98
N ARG A 260 -5.14 12.74 -17.02
CA ARG A 260 -6.25 11.80 -16.78
C ARG A 260 -6.74 11.88 -15.34
N ASP A 261 -5.83 11.91 -14.37
CA ASP A 261 -6.17 12.01 -12.95
C ASP A 261 -6.93 13.31 -12.69
N ALA A 262 -6.46 14.44 -13.24
CA ALA A 262 -7.13 15.72 -13.15
C ALA A 262 -8.52 15.70 -13.79
N ALA A 263 -8.65 15.17 -15.01
CA ALA A 263 -9.91 15.10 -15.73
C ALA A 263 -10.95 14.20 -15.04
N ASN A 264 -10.52 13.05 -14.51
CA ASN A 264 -11.41 12.13 -13.79
C ASN A 264 -11.99 12.77 -12.53
N LEU A 265 -11.13 13.41 -11.74
CA LEU A 265 -11.56 14.03 -10.49
C LEU A 265 -12.41 15.26 -10.75
N ALA A 266 -11.98 16.18 -11.64
CA ALA A 266 -12.75 17.37 -12.05
C ALA A 266 -14.09 16.99 -12.66
N GLY A 267 -14.15 15.92 -13.46
CA GLY A 267 -15.39 15.42 -14.07
C GLY A 267 -16.44 15.00 -13.03
N TRP A 268 -16.00 14.40 -11.89
CA TRP A 268 -16.92 14.07 -10.80
C TRP A 268 -17.52 15.33 -10.17
N PHE A 269 -16.71 16.37 -9.91
CA PHE A 269 -17.16 17.65 -9.35
C PHE A 269 -18.05 18.43 -10.35
N SER A 270 -17.66 18.46 -11.62
CA SER A 270 -18.45 19.13 -12.67
C SER A 270 -19.82 18.49 -12.84
N SER A 271 -19.93 17.17 -12.73
CA SER A 271 -21.22 16.46 -12.80
C SER A 271 -22.16 16.80 -11.64
N ARG A 272 -21.67 17.51 -10.61
CA ARG A 272 -22.43 17.95 -9.42
C ARG A 272 -22.65 19.46 -9.38
N GLY A 273 -22.31 20.16 -10.46
CA GLY A 273 -22.65 21.57 -10.64
C GLY A 273 -21.50 22.56 -10.61
N LEU A 274 -20.26 22.12 -10.31
CA LEU A 274 -19.11 23.02 -10.42
C LEU A 274 -18.74 23.26 -11.89
N ASN A 275 -18.57 24.51 -12.27
CA ASN A 275 -18.07 24.87 -13.59
C ASN A 275 -16.54 24.95 -13.56
N LEU A 276 -15.86 23.89 -14.03
CA LEU A 276 -14.42 23.75 -13.97
C LEU A 276 -13.81 23.77 -15.38
N ASP A 277 -12.75 24.56 -15.56
CA ASP A 277 -11.93 24.55 -16.78
C ASP A 277 -10.85 23.48 -16.67
N VAL A 278 -11.16 22.26 -17.14
CA VAL A 278 -10.24 21.11 -17.07
C VAL A 278 -8.99 21.34 -17.93
N PRO A 279 -9.05 21.90 -19.17
CA PRO A 279 -7.86 22.29 -19.91
C PRO A 279 -6.92 23.22 -19.16
N ASP A 280 -7.44 24.27 -18.52
CA ASP A 280 -6.64 25.21 -17.72
C ASP A 280 -6.02 24.51 -16.50
N LEU A 281 -6.79 23.69 -15.78
CA LEU A 281 -6.27 22.86 -14.68
C LEU A 281 -5.10 21.99 -15.14
N VAL A 282 -5.24 21.27 -16.25
CA VAL A 282 -4.19 20.40 -16.77
C VAL A 282 -2.95 21.21 -17.17
N ALA A 283 -3.13 22.36 -17.80
CA ALA A 283 -2.02 23.26 -18.16
C ALA A 283 -1.25 23.72 -16.90
N LYS A 284 -1.99 24.13 -15.86
CA LYS A 284 -1.44 24.54 -14.56
C LYS A 284 -0.67 23.40 -13.88
N LEU A 285 -1.20 22.18 -13.90
CA LEU A 285 -0.53 21.02 -13.31
C LEU A 285 0.74 20.63 -14.07
N ARG A 286 0.73 20.70 -15.41
CA ARG A 286 1.91 20.47 -16.25
C ARG A 286 3.01 21.49 -15.97
N ASP A 287 2.65 22.77 -15.84
CA ASP A 287 3.60 23.82 -15.46
C ASP A 287 4.18 23.57 -14.08
N ARG A 288 3.34 23.22 -13.09
CA ARG A 288 3.76 22.84 -11.73
C ARG A 288 4.74 21.67 -11.71
N ALA A 289 4.50 20.68 -12.56
CA ALA A 289 5.40 19.52 -12.72
C ALA A 289 6.67 19.87 -13.51
N GLY A 290 6.79 21.07 -14.12
CA GLY A 290 7.92 21.42 -15.00
C GLY A 290 7.88 20.69 -16.36
N LEU A 291 6.72 20.18 -16.78
CA LEU A 291 6.52 19.57 -18.08
C LEU A 291 6.27 20.67 -19.12
N ARG A 292 7.10 20.75 -20.13
CA ARG A 292 7.00 21.70 -21.25
C ARG A 292 6.10 21.18 -22.37
#